data_7e5b2ce1c93cfcb31d5eef281ae1e4a8
#
_entry.id   7e5b2ce1c93cfcb31d5eef281ae1e4a8
#
_cell.length_a   1.000
_cell.length_b   1.000
_cell.length_c   1.000
_cell.angle_alpha   90.00
_cell.angle_beta   90.00
_cell.angle_gamma   90.00
#
_symmetry.space_group_name_H-M   'P 1'
#
loop_
_entity.id
_entity.type
_entity.pdbx_description
1 polymer ?
#
loop_
_entity_poly.entity_id
_entity_poly.type
_entity_poly.pdbx_seq_one_letter_code
_entity_poly.pdbx_strand_id
1 'polypeptide(L)'
;CFDKKNIILICLVLVLVLFATLFILWSYASYHVLKWLKKNIEEKLYYNSYKECCINTLKRYGHLPIKRIYLVRTNVNTFLTFLLDVLTWKSYSAQLRDYRKIVDDDAFFPSHTHMMVEVELENSTRKNIVIEKTNGIEVTTNFRKYESHEMLKVNLKNCHNLTINQLLETTKERIGNQQFFNWHIYKNNCQQFLEELLKSMRKANPRYSEFVSHPMFFEIIKISPPVLYMVNSLSNLKSFIESIYFDLTN
;
A
#
# COMPACT_ATOMS: atom_id res chain seq x y z
N CYS A 1 -51.22 7.40 40.67
CA CYS A 1 -51.22 6.39 39.62
C CYS A 1 -50.41 6.93 38.46
N PHE A 2 -49.24 6.34 38.15
CA PHE A 2 -48.49 6.71 36.94
C PHE A 2 -49.31 6.22 35.73
N ASP A 3 -49.49 7.11 34.74
CA ASP A 3 -50.14 6.74 33.49
C ASP A 3 -49.29 5.70 32.76
N LYS A 4 -49.93 4.63 32.26
CA LYS A 4 -49.24 3.54 31.52
C LYS A 4 -48.34 4.08 30.40
N LYS A 5 -48.73 5.18 29.74
CA LYS A 5 -47.92 5.86 28.71
C LYS A 5 -46.59 6.38 29.24
N ASN A 6 -46.59 6.95 30.47
CA ASN A 6 -45.36 7.46 31.09
C ASN A 6 -44.41 6.31 31.48
N ILE A 7 -44.94 5.19 31.94
CA ILE A 7 -44.12 3.99 32.25
C ILE A 7 -43.45 3.45 30.99
N ILE A 8 -44.18 3.33 29.88
CA ILE A 8 -43.63 2.87 28.59
C ILE A 8 -42.56 3.84 28.10
N LEU A 9 -42.77 5.15 28.18
CA LEU A 9 -41.80 6.14 27.77
C LEU A 9 -40.53 6.07 28.64
N ILE A 10 -40.65 5.91 29.93
CA ILE A 10 -39.48 5.75 30.84
C ILE A 10 -38.70 4.46 30.50
N CYS A 11 -39.39 3.36 30.27
CA CYS A 11 -38.72 2.11 29.86
C CYS A 11 -37.97 2.26 28.50
N LEU A 12 -38.59 2.94 27.55
CA LEU A 12 -37.97 3.22 26.24
C LEU A 12 -36.68 4.07 26.38
N VAL A 13 -36.76 5.14 27.20
CA VAL A 13 -35.61 6.00 27.48
C VAL A 13 -34.49 5.19 28.18
N LEU A 14 -34.82 4.37 29.17
CA LEU A 14 -33.83 3.53 29.86
C LEU A 14 -33.14 2.55 28.90
N VAL A 15 -33.91 1.93 28.00
CA VAL A 15 -33.36 1.04 26.99
C VAL A 15 -32.42 1.78 26.05
N LEU A 16 -32.81 2.99 25.58
CA LEU A 16 -31.94 3.79 24.71
C LEU A 16 -30.66 4.25 25.42
N VAL A 17 -30.75 4.64 26.69
CA VAL A 17 -29.59 5.02 27.51
C VAL A 17 -28.66 3.80 27.68
N LEU A 18 -29.23 2.60 27.93
CA LEU A 18 -28.45 1.38 28.05
C LEU A 18 -27.72 1.04 26.75
N PHE A 19 -28.40 1.13 25.61
CA PHE A 19 -27.77 0.91 24.30
C PHE A 19 -26.66 1.94 24.02
N ALA A 20 -26.90 3.22 24.31
CA ALA A 20 -25.90 4.27 24.14
C ALA A 20 -24.66 4.03 25.02
N THR A 21 -24.85 3.64 26.28
CA THR A 21 -23.74 3.34 27.20
C THR A 21 -22.96 2.11 26.75
N LEU A 22 -23.64 1.04 26.32
CA LEU A 22 -22.99 -0.17 25.79
C LEU A 22 -22.20 0.15 24.50
N PHE A 23 -22.76 0.99 23.64
CA PHE A 23 -22.05 1.42 22.42
C PHE A 23 -20.80 2.27 22.74
N ILE A 24 -20.87 3.16 23.69
CA ILE A 24 -19.73 3.96 24.17
C ILE A 24 -18.65 3.04 24.76
N LEU A 25 -19.04 2.10 25.62
CA LEU A 25 -18.12 1.15 26.24
C LEU A 25 -17.46 0.26 25.20
N TRP A 26 -18.23 -0.24 24.23
CA TRP A 26 -17.72 -1.04 23.13
C TRP A 26 -16.74 -0.24 22.25
N SER A 27 -17.07 1.00 21.92
CA SER A 27 -16.20 1.89 21.15
C SER A 27 -14.90 2.20 21.88
N TYR A 28 -14.98 2.43 23.20
CA TYR A 28 -13.82 2.66 24.05
C TYR A 28 -12.93 1.39 24.15
N ALA A 29 -13.51 0.24 24.39
CA ALA A 29 -12.79 -1.03 24.43
C ALA A 29 -12.13 -1.34 23.08
N SER A 30 -12.86 -1.15 21.97
CA SER A 30 -12.33 -1.33 20.62
C SER A 30 -11.16 -0.39 20.33
N TYR A 31 -11.24 0.87 20.75
CA TYR A 31 -10.13 1.83 20.62
C TYR A 31 -8.89 1.36 21.38
N HIS A 32 -9.03 0.89 22.60
CA HIS A 32 -7.91 0.40 23.42
C HIS A 32 -7.30 -0.89 22.89
N VAL A 33 -8.14 -1.82 22.42
CA VAL A 33 -7.68 -3.05 21.76
C VAL A 33 -6.92 -2.70 20.47
N LEU A 34 -7.45 -1.81 19.64
CA LEU A 34 -6.78 -1.36 18.41
C LEU A 34 -5.46 -0.63 18.73
N LYS A 35 -5.44 0.20 19.78
CA LYS A 35 -4.21 0.90 20.21
C LYS A 35 -3.17 -0.08 20.75
N TRP A 36 -3.58 -1.09 21.50
CA TRP A 36 -2.71 -2.15 22.01
C TRP A 36 -2.19 -3.03 20.86
N LEU A 37 -3.09 -3.47 19.95
CA LEU A 37 -2.71 -4.17 18.73
C LEU A 37 -1.74 -3.35 17.88
N LYS A 38 -2.01 -2.06 17.71
CA LYS A 38 -1.10 -1.15 17.00
C LYS A 38 0.29 -1.17 17.60
N LYS A 39 0.42 -0.94 18.92
CA LYS A 39 1.72 -0.92 19.60
C LYS A 39 2.48 -2.24 19.43
N ASN A 40 1.80 -3.38 19.66
CA ASN A 40 2.44 -4.68 19.59
C ASN A 40 2.71 -5.15 18.15
N ILE A 41 1.88 -4.74 17.20
CA ILE A 41 2.06 -5.03 15.77
C ILE A 41 3.11 -4.09 15.16
N GLU A 42 3.08 -2.80 15.48
CA GLU A 42 4.10 -1.84 14.99
C GLU A 42 5.49 -2.22 15.48
N GLU A 43 5.67 -2.59 16.76
CA GLU A 43 6.96 -3.05 17.27
C GLU A 43 7.49 -4.31 16.55
N LYS A 44 6.59 -5.18 16.07
CA LYS A 44 6.95 -6.38 15.28
C LYS A 44 6.97 -6.16 13.77
N LEU A 45 6.23 -5.16 13.25
CA LEU A 45 6.09 -4.86 11.83
C LEU A 45 7.01 -3.75 11.32
N TYR A 46 7.79 -3.10 12.19
CA TYR A 46 8.83 -2.21 11.73
C TYR A 46 9.93 -3.04 11.08
N TYR A 47 9.77 -3.28 9.78
CA TYR A 47 10.85 -3.87 8.99
C TYR A 47 12.01 -2.89 8.93
N ASN A 48 13.05 -3.15 9.70
CA ASN A 48 14.33 -2.46 9.57
C ASN A 48 15.25 -3.16 8.56
N SER A 49 14.77 -4.22 7.90
CA SER A 49 15.54 -5.07 6.99
C SER A 49 14.63 -5.72 5.93
N TYR A 50 15.25 -6.25 4.91
CA TYR A 50 14.55 -7.07 3.91
C TYR A 50 14.08 -8.41 4.50
N LYS A 51 12.94 -8.92 3.99
CA LYS A 51 12.52 -10.30 4.23
C LYS A 51 13.55 -11.28 3.64
N GLU A 52 13.62 -12.48 4.17
CA GLU A 52 14.59 -13.49 3.72
C GLU A 52 14.47 -13.82 2.22
N CYS A 53 13.25 -13.96 1.71
CA CYS A 53 13.01 -14.17 0.27
C CYS A 53 13.58 -13.06 -0.60
N CYS A 54 13.49 -11.80 -0.13
CA CYS A 54 14.08 -10.65 -0.83
C CYS A 54 15.61 -10.70 -0.78
N ILE A 55 16.19 -11.06 0.38
CA ILE A 55 17.63 -11.21 0.54
C ILE A 55 18.17 -12.27 -0.44
N ASN A 56 17.49 -13.39 -0.57
CA ASN A 56 17.88 -14.45 -1.49
C ASN A 56 17.79 -14.00 -2.96
N THR A 57 16.76 -13.27 -3.33
CA THR A 57 16.63 -12.67 -4.66
C THR A 57 17.74 -11.65 -4.92
N LEU A 58 18.03 -10.78 -3.97
CA LEU A 58 19.09 -9.77 -4.08
C LEU A 58 20.49 -10.39 -4.13
N LYS A 59 20.77 -11.42 -3.35
CA LYS A 59 22.03 -12.18 -3.43
C LYS A 59 22.23 -12.78 -4.81
N ARG A 60 21.16 -13.34 -5.40
CA ARG A 60 21.24 -14.03 -6.68
C ARG A 60 21.29 -13.09 -7.89
N TYR A 61 20.53 -11.99 -7.86
CA TYR A 61 20.33 -11.12 -9.03
C TYR A 61 20.69 -9.66 -8.79
N GLY A 62 20.80 -9.24 -7.55
CA GLY A 62 20.93 -7.83 -7.20
C GLY A 62 22.24 -7.17 -7.65
N HIS A 63 23.29 -7.95 -7.89
CA HIS A 63 24.58 -7.49 -8.38
C HIS A 63 24.68 -7.41 -9.91
N LEU A 64 23.69 -7.98 -10.62
CA LEU A 64 23.70 -8.00 -12.08
C LEU A 64 23.34 -6.63 -12.65
N PRO A 65 23.96 -6.23 -13.80
CA PRO A 65 23.64 -4.97 -14.46
C PRO A 65 22.19 -4.95 -14.96
N ILE A 66 21.52 -3.85 -14.69
CA ILE A 66 20.16 -3.59 -15.17
C ILE A 66 20.21 -3.29 -16.68
N LYS A 67 19.43 -4.01 -17.45
CA LYS A 67 19.30 -3.82 -18.91
C LYS A 67 18.07 -2.99 -19.27
N ARG A 68 16.97 -3.17 -18.55
CA ARG A 68 15.74 -2.43 -18.77
C ARG A 68 15.02 -2.19 -17.44
N ILE A 69 14.31 -1.10 -17.38
CA ILE A 69 13.38 -0.80 -16.28
C ILE A 69 12.04 -0.43 -16.88
N TYR A 70 10.99 -0.93 -16.29
CA TYR A 70 9.61 -0.57 -16.56
C TYR A 70 8.94 -0.14 -15.27
N LEU A 71 8.26 0.97 -15.32
CA LEU A 71 7.25 1.33 -14.32
C LEU A 71 5.99 0.59 -14.71
N VAL A 72 5.37 -0.08 -13.76
CA VAL A 72 4.18 -0.88 -13.98
C VAL A 72 3.07 -0.37 -13.09
N ARG A 73 1.89 -0.19 -13.65
CA ARG A 73 0.67 0.19 -12.97
C ARG A 73 -0.33 -0.95 -13.11
N THR A 74 -0.87 -1.40 -12.00
CA THR A 74 -1.88 -2.47 -11.94
C THR A 74 -3.07 -1.98 -11.13
N ASN A 75 -4.25 -2.51 -11.40
CA ASN A 75 -5.41 -2.19 -10.60
C ASN A 75 -5.21 -2.61 -9.15
N VAL A 76 -5.64 -1.76 -8.22
CA VAL A 76 -5.66 -2.10 -6.80
C VAL A 76 -6.62 -3.26 -6.59
N ASN A 77 -6.21 -4.19 -5.75
CA ASN A 77 -6.99 -5.37 -5.39
C ASN A 77 -8.43 -4.98 -4.98
N THR A 78 -9.40 -5.69 -5.54
CA THR A 78 -10.83 -5.55 -5.24
C THR A 78 -11.16 -5.61 -3.74
N PHE A 79 -10.36 -6.35 -2.95
CA PHE A 79 -10.51 -6.41 -1.50
C PHE A 79 -10.28 -5.04 -0.82
N LEU A 80 -9.24 -4.30 -1.22
CA LEU A 80 -9.00 -2.98 -0.64
C LEU A 80 -10.09 -1.98 -1.03
N THR A 81 -10.57 -2.05 -2.28
CA THR A 81 -11.71 -1.26 -2.74
C THR A 81 -12.97 -1.58 -1.94
N PHE A 82 -13.27 -2.86 -1.74
CA PHE A 82 -14.39 -3.32 -0.92
C PHE A 82 -14.26 -2.83 0.53
N LEU A 83 -13.07 -2.95 1.12
CA LEU A 83 -12.82 -2.50 2.48
C LEU A 83 -13.04 -0.98 2.63
N LEU A 84 -12.55 -0.20 1.67
CA LEU A 84 -12.78 1.24 1.64
C LEU A 84 -14.26 1.57 1.52
N ASP A 85 -15.02 0.84 0.69
CA ASP A 85 -16.45 1.02 0.57
C ASP A 85 -17.19 0.72 1.89
N VAL A 86 -16.85 -0.36 2.55
CA VAL A 86 -17.44 -0.72 3.84
C VAL A 86 -17.13 0.34 4.89
N LEU A 87 -15.86 0.76 5.02
CA LEU A 87 -15.43 1.72 6.03
C LEU A 87 -15.93 3.16 5.77
N THR A 88 -16.24 3.49 4.54
CA THR A 88 -16.76 4.80 4.15
C THR A 88 -18.26 4.80 3.84
N TRP A 89 -18.99 3.73 4.19
CA TRP A 89 -20.42 3.58 3.90
C TRP A 89 -20.73 3.81 2.41
N LYS A 90 -19.94 3.19 1.50
CA LYS A 90 -20.02 3.34 0.04
C LYS A 90 -19.72 4.75 -0.49
N SER A 91 -19.30 5.66 0.35
CA SER A 91 -18.90 7.01 -0.07
C SER A 91 -17.68 6.98 -0.98
N TYR A 92 -16.80 5.99 -0.81
CA TYR A 92 -15.62 5.78 -1.64
C TYR A 92 -15.98 5.54 -3.11
N SER A 93 -16.82 4.53 -3.41
CA SER A 93 -17.25 4.25 -4.78
C SER A 93 -18.05 5.39 -5.40
N ALA A 94 -18.82 6.15 -4.61
CA ALA A 94 -19.53 7.32 -5.09
C ALA A 94 -18.55 8.42 -5.52
N GLN A 95 -17.58 8.77 -4.68
CA GLN A 95 -16.55 9.77 -4.99
C GLN A 95 -15.67 9.35 -6.18
N LEU A 96 -15.30 8.07 -6.26
CA LEU A 96 -14.55 7.53 -7.38
C LEU A 96 -15.32 7.67 -8.70
N ARG A 97 -16.62 7.41 -8.69
CA ARG A 97 -17.51 7.57 -9.87
C ARG A 97 -17.60 9.02 -10.30
N ASP A 98 -17.76 9.94 -9.35
CA ASP A 98 -17.84 11.36 -9.66
C ASP A 98 -16.51 11.87 -10.21
N TYR A 99 -15.40 11.37 -9.70
CA TYR A 99 -14.09 11.71 -10.23
C TYR A 99 -13.87 11.20 -11.66
N ARG A 100 -14.27 9.97 -11.97
CA ARG A 100 -14.21 9.44 -13.34
C ARG A 100 -14.91 10.34 -14.35
N LYS A 101 -16.05 10.91 -13.98
CA LYS A 101 -16.76 11.88 -14.82
C LYS A 101 -15.98 13.18 -15.01
N ILE A 102 -15.26 13.63 -13.98
CA ILE A 102 -14.47 14.87 -14.04
C ILE A 102 -13.25 14.70 -14.97
N VAL A 103 -12.58 13.54 -14.92
CA VAL A 103 -11.39 13.28 -15.72
C VAL A 103 -11.72 12.69 -17.10
N ASP A 104 -13.01 12.46 -17.37
CA ASP A 104 -13.50 11.82 -18.60
C ASP A 104 -12.80 10.47 -18.89
N ASP A 105 -12.53 9.72 -17.83
CA ASP A 105 -11.85 8.43 -17.87
C ASP A 105 -12.63 7.37 -17.08
N ASP A 106 -13.50 6.64 -17.77
CA ASP A 106 -14.28 5.53 -17.20
C ASP A 106 -13.40 4.35 -16.79
N ALA A 107 -12.19 4.25 -17.34
CA ALA A 107 -11.23 3.20 -17.02
C ALA A 107 -10.34 3.56 -15.82
N PHE A 108 -10.51 4.76 -15.24
CA PHE A 108 -9.75 5.17 -14.07
C PHE A 108 -10.01 4.26 -12.87
N PHE A 109 -8.96 3.60 -12.40
CA PHE A 109 -8.96 2.81 -11.18
C PHE A 109 -7.79 3.21 -10.28
N PRO A 110 -7.97 3.17 -8.94
CA PRO A 110 -6.83 3.25 -8.04
C PRO A 110 -5.80 2.19 -8.43
N SER A 111 -4.57 2.61 -8.60
CA SER A 111 -3.52 1.72 -9.08
C SER A 111 -2.47 1.44 -8.01
N HIS A 112 -2.01 0.20 -7.97
CA HIS A 112 -0.77 -0.18 -7.34
C HIS A 112 0.36 -0.05 -8.36
N THR A 113 1.45 0.61 -7.97
CA THR A 113 2.59 0.84 -8.85
C THR A 113 3.81 0.08 -8.33
N HIS A 114 4.55 -0.52 -9.25
CA HIS A 114 5.81 -1.20 -8.94
C HIS A 114 6.81 -1.03 -10.08
N MET A 115 8.06 -1.37 -9.81
CA MET A 115 9.13 -1.34 -10.79
C MET A 115 9.47 -2.77 -11.23
N MET A 116 9.46 -3.01 -12.53
CA MET A 116 9.99 -4.25 -13.10
C MET A 116 11.37 -3.97 -13.72
N VAL A 117 12.35 -4.72 -13.30
CA VAL A 117 13.74 -4.61 -13.72
C VAL A 117 14.14 -5.86 -14.48
N GLU A 118 14.68 -5.71 -15.69
CA GLU A 118 15.25 -6.80 -16.46
C GLU A 118 16.75 -6.82 -16.27
N VAL A 119 17.27 -7.95 -15.81
CA VAL A 119 18.71 -8.23 -15.70
C VAL A 119 19.12 -9.33 -16.67
N GLU A 120 20.38 -9.33 -17.09
CA GLU A 120 20.94 -10.35 -17.95
C GLU A 120 21.78 -11.32 -17.14
N LEU A 121 21.53 -12.62 -17.33
CA LEU A 121 22.29 -13.69 -16.71
C LEU A 121 23.53 -14.04 -17.55
N GLU A 122 24.46 -14.80 -16.97
CA GLU A 122 25.70 -15.23 -17.64
C GLU A 122 25.45 -15.97 -18.94
N ASN A 123 24.37 -16.74 -19.04
CA ASN A 123 23.97 -17.46 -20.26
C ASN A 123 23.21 -16.58 -21.27
N SER A 124 23.31 -15.26 -21.16
CA SER A 124 22.60 -14.27 -21.99
C SER A 124 21.06 -14.34 -21.93
N THR A 125 20.50 -15.15 -21.05
CA THR A 125 19.06 -15.11 -20.80
C THR A 125 18.71 -13.93 -19.91
N ARG A 126 17.46 -13.47 -19.99
CA ARG A 126 16.97 -12.32 -19.22
C ARG A 126 16.03 -12.77 -18.12
N LYS A 127 16.13 -12.09 -16.99
CA LYS A 127 15.27 -12.33 -15.84
C LYS A 127 14.60 -11.03 -15.41
N ASN A 128 13.30 -11.09 -15.23
CA ASN A 128 12.52 -9.98 -14.67
C ASN A 128 12.51 -10.09 -13.15
N ILE A 129 12.81 -8.99 -12.50
CA ILE A 129 12.76 -8.81 -11.06
C ILE A 129 11.75 -7.69 -10.77
N VAL A 130 10.81 -7.95 -9.91
CA VAL A 130 9.82 -6.98 -9.45
C VAL A 130 10.32 -6.35 -8.15
N ILE A 131 10.30 -5.05 -8.09
CA ILE A 131 10.61 -4.25 -6.89
C ILE A 131 9.35 -3.46 -6.56
N GLU A 132 8.77 -3.73 -5.41
CA GLU A 132 7.57 -3.07 -4.95
C GLU A 132 7.63 -2.71 -3.47
N LYS A 133 6.81 -1.78 -3.08
CA LYS A 133 6.62 -1.42 -1.69
C LYS A 133 5.18 -1.69 -1.30
N THR A 134 5.03 -2.68 -0.45
CA THR A 134 3.79 -3.05 0.22
C THR A 134 3.89 -2.60 1.69
N ASN A 135 3.73 -3.47 2.66
CA ASN A 135 4.05 -3.20 4.06
C ASN A 135 5.57 -3.13 4.35
N GLY A 136 6.40 -3.52 3.39
CA GLY A 136 7.86 -3.47 3.36
C GLY A 136 8.35 -3.44 1.92
N ILE A 137 9.66 -3.56 1.72
CA ILE A 137 10.24 -3.69 0.38
C ILE A 137 10.18 -5.16 -0.02
N GLU A 138 9.59 -5.43 -1.17
CA GLU A 138 9.55 -6.74 -1.80
C GLU A 138 10.37 -6.74 -3.08
N VAL A 139 11.25 -7.74 -3.21
CA VAL A 139 12.07 -7.98 -4.39
C VAL A 139 11.88 -9.44 -4.77
N THR A 140 11.21 -9.69 -5.89
CA THR A 140 10.80 -11.03 -6.28
C THR A 140 10.99 -11.29 -7.76
N THR A 141 11.17 -12.57 -8.14
CA THR A 141 11.15 -13.01 -9.53
C THR A 141 9.76 -13.39 -10.03
N ASN A 142 8.77 -13.38 -9.13
CA ASN A 142 7.39 -13.74 -9.44
C ASN A 142 6.65 -12.52 -9.96
N PHE A 143 6.67 -12.33 -11.26
CA PHE A 143 5.80 -11.35 -11.91
C PHE A 143 4.37 -11.92 -11.92
N ARG A 144 3.51 -11.41 -11.05
CA ARG A 144 2.08 -11.69 -11.14
C ARG A 144 1.55 -10.99 -12.38
N LYS A 145 1.17 -11.76 -13.39
CA LYS A 145 0.51 -11.24 -14.57
C LYS A 145 -0.91 -10.82 -14.17
N TYR A 146 -1.08 -9.55 -13.85
CA TYR A 146 -2.42 -9.00 -13.64
C TYR A 146 -3.10 -8.86 -15.00
N GLU A 147 -4.40 -9.09 -15.06
CA GLU A 147 -5.19 -9.05 -16.31
C GLU A 147 -5.16 -7.68 -16.99
N SER A 148 -4.98 -6.62 -16.21
CA SER A 148 -4.79 -5.26 -16.71
C SER A 148 -3.56 -4.62 -16.08
N HIS A 149 -2.56 -4.32 -16.88
CA HIS A 149 -1.41 -3.56 -16.46
C HIS A 149 -0.97 -2.60 -17.56
N GLU A 150 -0.56 -1.43 -17.14
CA GLU A 150 0.12 -0.46 -18.00
C GLU A 150 1.60 -0.48 -17.70
N MET A 151 2.42 -0.30 -18.72
CA MET A 151 3.88 -0.32 -18.59
C MET A 151 4.50 0.88 -19.27
N LEU A 152 5.36 1.59 -18.56
CA LEU A 152 6.14 2.69 -19.09
C LEU A 152 7.63 2.38 -18.99
N LYS A 153 8.31 2.29 -20.12
CA LYS A 153 9.75 2.04 -20.16
C LYS A 153 10.54 3.27 -19.70
N VAL A 154 11.47 3.06 -18.77
CA VAL A 154 12.40 4.10 -18.29
C VAL A 154 13.61 4.16 -19.23
N ASN A 155 14.00 5.35 -19.61
CA ASN A 155 15.20 5.57 -20.41
C ASN A 155 16.45 5.50 -19.51
N LEU A 156 17.27 4.47 -19.69
CA LEU A 156 18.49 4.23 -18.91
C LEU A 156 19.74 4.91 -19.48
N LYS A 157 19.61 5.82 -20.45
CA LYS A 157 20.76 6.60 -20.94
C LYS A 157 21.47 7.24 -19.75
N ASN A 158 22.79 7.06 -19.64
CA ASN A 158 23.62 7.52 -18.52
C ASN A 158 23.46 6.74 -17.19
N CYS A 159 22.85 5.57 -17.19
CA CYS A 159 22.79 4.65 -16.04
C CYS A 159 23.64 3.39 -16.33
N HIS A 160 24.88 3.58 -16.78
CA HIS A 160 25.76 2.46 -17.12
C HIS A 160 26.08 1.64 -15.87
N ASN A 161 25.97 0.32 -15.99
CA ASN A 161 26.30 -0.65 -14.95
C ASN A 161 25.53 -0.52 -13.63
N LEU A 162 24.40 0.20 -13.63
CA LEU A 162 23.53 0.27 -12.46
C LEU A 162 23.04 -1.14 -12.11
N THR A 163 23.10 -1.49 -10.83
CA THR A 163 22.58 -2.77 -10.30
C THR A 163 21.39 -2.53 -9.39
N ILE A 164 20.61 -3.57 -9.12
CA ILE A 164 19.47 -3.47 -8.18
C ILE A 164 19.97 -3.12 -6.78
N ASN A 165 21.08 -3.75 -6.33
CA ASN A 165 21.65 -3.48 -5.00
C ASN A 165 22.06 -2.00 -4.87
N GLN A 166 22.75 -1.45 -5.87
CA GLN A 166 23.14 -0.04 -5.87
C GLN A 166 21.92 0.89 -5.87
N LEU A 167 20.91 0.59 -6.68
CA LEU A 167 19.69 1.39 -6.75
C LEU A 167 18.98 1.45 -5.40
N LEU A 168 18.79 0.29 -4.77
CA LEU A 168 18.10 0.19 -3.49
C LEU A 168 18.91 0.84 -2.36
N GLU A 169 20.23 0.63 -2.32
CA GLU A 169 21.08 1.22 -1.30
C GLU A 169 21.15 2.75 -1.43
N THR A 170 21.37 3.29 -2.64
CA THR A 170 21.33 4.72 -2.89
C THR A 170 19.99 5.34 -2.51
N THR A 171 18.89 4.62 -2.76
CA THR A 171 17.56 5.10 -2.37
C THR A 171 17.40 5.09 -0.85
N LYS A 172 17.86 4.04 -0.17
CA LYS A 172 17.83 3.92 1.27
C LYS A 172 18.67 5.00 1.97
N GLU A 173 19.87 5.25 1.48
CA GLU A 173 20.74 6.34 1.98
C GLU A 173 20.07 7.71 1.84
N ARG A 174 19.37 7.94 0.72
CA ARG A 174 18.72 9.21 0.41
C ARG A 174 17.52 9.51 1.29
N ILE A 175 16.66 8.52 1.58
CA ILE A 175 15.41 8.73 2.34
C ILE A 175 15.47 8.24 3.77
N GLY A 176 16.55 7.54 4.15
CA GLY A 176 16.74 6.96 5.47
C GLY A 176 16.07 5.62 5.66
N ASN A 177 16.63 4.81 6.56
CA ASN A 177 16.22 3.43 6.79
C ASN A 177 14.71 3.29 7.15
N GLN A 178 14.25 4.16 8.04
CA GLN A 178 12.86 4.13 8.47
C GLN A 178 11.89 4.39 7.32
N GLN A 179 12.11 5.44 6.52
CA GLN A 179 11.25 5.75 5.40
C GLN A 179 11.37 4.70 4.29
N PHE A 180 12.55 4.11 4.11
CA PHE A 180 12.79 3.09 3.10
C PHE A 180 11.96 1.82 3.37
N PHE A 181 11.96 1.29 4.59
CA PHE A 181 11.29 0.03 4.91
C PHE A 181 9.83 0.19 5.34
N ASN A 182 9.45 1.27 6.01
CA ASN A 182 8.10 1.43 6.50
C ASN A 182 7.14 1.89 5.43
N TRP A 183 5.93 1.36 5.47
CA TRP A 183 4.85 1.75 4.58
C TRP A 183 3.81 2.61 5.30
N HIS A 184 3.32 3.61 4.60
CA HIS A 184 2.23 4.46 5.07
C HIS A 184 1.42 4.94 3.87
N ILE A 185 0.11 4.74 3.90
CA ILE A 185 -0.77 4.99 2.76
C ILE A 185 -0.64 6.38 2.13
N TYR A 186 -0.40 7.43 2.93
CA TYR A 186 -0.26 8.80 2.42
C TYR A 186 1.16 9.30 2.25
N LYS A 187 2.08 8.85 3.10
CA LYS A 187 3.38 9.49 3.23
C LYS A 187 4.53 8.65 2.73
N ASN A 188 4.28 7.37 2.48
CA ASN A 188 5.35 6.43 2.16
C ASN A 188 4.78 5.15 1.52
N ASN A 189 4.01 5.33 0.47
CA ASN A 189 3.36 4.24 -0.27
C ASN A 189 4.21 3.78 -1.47
N CYS A 190 3.66 2.89 -2.29
CA CYS A 190 4.32 2.37 -3.48
C CYS A 190 4.67 3.47 -4.49
N GLN A 191 3.81 4.46 -4.67
CA GLN A 191 4.02 5.55 -5.63
C GLN A 191 5.21 6.43 -5.21
N GLN A 192 5.21 6.90 -3.96
CA GLN A 192 6.32 7.71 -3.41
C GLN A 192 7.63 6.95 -3.41
N PHE A 193 7.60 5.65 -3.12
CA PHE A 193 8.79 4.81 -3.19
C PHE A 193 9.36 4.74 -4.62
N LEU A 194 8.51 4.57 -5.64
CA LEU A 194 8.95 4.59 -7.04
C LEU A 194 9.52 5.94 -7.46
N GLU A 195 8.93 7.04 -7.01
CA GLU A 195 9.50 8.37 -7.25
C GLU A 195 10.89 8.49 -6.63
N GLU A 196 11.10 7.97 -5.43
CA GLU A 196 12.40 8.00 -4.79
C GLU A 196 13.43 7.11 -5.52
N LEU A 197 13.03 5.94 -6.05
CA LEU A 197 13.87 5.13 -6.93
C LEU A 197 14.27 5.91 -8.20
N LEU A 198 13.31 6.59 -8.85
CA LEU A 198 13.57 7.40 -10.03
C LEU A 198 14.51 8.58 -9.73
N LYS A 199 14.34 9.25 -8.60
CA LYS A 199 15.23 10.33 -8.14
C LYS A 199 16.64 9.81 -7.86
N SER A 200 16.78 8.63 -7.27
CA SER A 200 18.08 8.00 -7.01
C SER A 200 18.83 7.65 -8.30
N MET A 201 18.10 7.31 -9.37
CA MET A 201 18.65 7.13 -10.71
C MET A 201 18.87 8.45 -11.47
N ARG A 202 18.50 9.60 -10.92
CA ARG A 202 18.43 10.90 -11.64
C ARG A 202 17.53 10.83 -12.88
N LYS A 203 16.44 10.07 -12.79
CA LYS A 203 15.45 9.87 -13.88
C LYS A 203 14.08 10.48 -13.58
N ALA A 204 13.94 11.16 -12.43
CA ALA A 204 12.70 11.87 -12.13
C ALA A 204 12.44 12.94 -13.19
N ASN A 205 11.29 12.87 -13.84
CA ASN A 205 10.79 13.85 -14.78
C ASN A 205 9.27 13.85 -14.78
N PRO A 206 8.59 14.87 -15.30
CA PRO A 206 7.13 14.97 -15.26
C PRO A 206 6.42 13.72 -15.81
N ARG A 207 6.88 13.16 -16.93
CA ARG A 207 6.27 11.98 -17.56
C ARG A 207 6.27 10.75 -16.65
N TYR A 208 7.37 10.49 -15.95
CA TYR A 208 7.45 9.34 -15.05
C TYR A 208 6.71 9.61 -13.75
N SER A 209 6.80 10.83 -13.21
CA SER A 209 6.04 11.23 -12.03
C SER A 209 4.54 11.14 -12.29
N GLU A 210 4.04 11.62 -13.41
CA GLU A 210 2.63 11.51 -13.80
C GLU A 210 2.18 10.06 -13.94
N PHE A 211 3.02 9.21 -14.49
CA PHE A 211 2.71 7.78 -14.56
C PHE A 211 2.70 7.11 -13.18
N VAL A 212 3.62 7.46 -12.28
CA VAL A 212 3.73 6.87 -10.94
C VAL A 212 2.70 7.46 -9.97
N SER A 213 2.65 8.78 -9.92
CA SER A 213 1.71 9.54 -9.09
C SER A 213 0.40 9.66 -9.84
N HIS A 214 -0.44 8.67 -9.70
CA HIS A 214 -1.83 8.92 -10.06
C HIS A 214 -2.31 10.00 -9.09
N PRO A 215 -2.53 11.24 -9.55
CA PRO A 215 -3.01 12.28 -8.67
C PRO A 215 -4.31 11.75 -8.09
N MET A 216 -4.49 11.62 -6.79
CA MET A 216 -5.84 11.81 -6.34
C MET A 216 -6.56 10.67 -5.67
N PHE A 217 -5.97 9.50 -5.47
CA PHE A 217 -6.62 8.55 -4.58
C PHE A 217 -6.95 9.21 -3.22
N PHE A 218 -6.11 10.15 -2.79
CA PHE A 218 -6.18 10.78 -1.48
C PHE A 218 -6.73 12.20 -1.48
N GLU A 219 -6.66 12.91 -2.60
CA GLU A 219 -7.29 14.22 -2.72
C GLU A 219 -8.79 14.12 -2.92
N ILE A 220 -9.25 13.07 -3.61
CA ILE A 220 -10.67 12.81 -3.84
C ILE A 220 -11.34 12.30 -2.58
N ILE A 221 -10.66 11.42 -1.84
CA ILE A 221 -11.24 10.80 -0.67
C ILE A 221 -10.82 11.64 0.53
N LYS A 222 -11.66 12.56 0.94
CA LYS A 222 -11.59 13.18 2.27
C LYS A 222 -11.95 12.12 3.32
N ILE A 223 -11.11 11.08 3.43
CA ILE A 223 -11.29 10.04 4.42
C ILE A 223 -11.03 10.66 5.78
N SER A 224 -11.98 10.51 6.70
CA SER A 224 -11.77 10.98 8.06
C SER A 224 -10.54 10.30 8.68
N PRO A 225 -9.75 11.00 9.52
CA PRO A 225 -8.55 10.43 10.13
C PRO A 225 -8.75 9.07 10.82
N PRO A 226 -9.86 8.80 11.54
CA PRO A 226 -10.12 7.47 12.10
C PRO A 226 -10.23 6.35 11.05
N VAL A 227 -10.96 6.61 9.96
CA VAL A 227 -11.13 5.62 8.87
C VAL A 227 -9.81 5.34 8.20
N LEU A 228 -9.02 6.37 7.96
CA LEU A 228 -7.67 6.23 7.43
C LEU A 228 -6.78 5.38 8.32
N TYR A 229 -6.83 5.61 9.62
CA TYR A 229 -6.09 4.81 10.59
C TYR A 229 -6.50 3.33 10.51
N MET A 230 -7.80 3.03 10.42
CA MET A 230 -8.31 1.68 10.26
C MET A 230 -7.83 1.03 8.96
N VAL A 231 -7.85 1.75 7.84
CA VAL A 231 -7.37 1.25 6.54
C VAL A 231 -5.88 0.91 6.60
N ASN A 232 -5.06 1.77 7.17
CA ASN A 232 -3.63 1.50 7.37
C ASN A 232 -3.41 0.25 8.24
N SER A 233 -4.13 0.14 9.36
CA SER A 233 -3.99 -0.97 10.29
C SER A 233 -4.42 -2.30 9.66
N LEU A 234 -5.51 -2.32 8.91
CA LEU A 234 -6.02 -3.51 8.24
C LEU A 234 -5.14 -3.92 7.04
N SER A 235 -4.60 -2.96 6.30
CA SER A 235 -3.64 -3.25 5.23
C SER A 235 -2.37 -3.89 5.78
N ASN A 236 -1.85 -3.38 6.90
CA ASN A 236 -0.70 -3.95 7.59
C ASN A 236 -1.01 -5.36 8.14
N LEU A 237 -2.20 -5.55 8.72
CA LEU A 237 -2.64 -6.86 9.23
C LEU A 237 -2.77 -7.90 8.10
N LYS A 238 -3.34 -7.52 6.96
CA LYS A 238 -3.43 -8.40 5.78
C LYS A 238 -2.05 -8.85 5.34
N SER A 239 -1.13 -7.93 5.16
CA SER A 239 0.24 -8.25 4.74
C SER A 239 0.99 -9.10 5.76
N PHE A 240 0.72 -8.90 7.06
CA PHE A 240 1.24 -9.74 8.13
C PHE A 240 0.71 -11.18 8.06
N ILE A 241 -0.60 -11.34 7.84
CA ILE A 241 -1.21 -12.67 7.67
C ILE A 241 -0.65 -13.36 6.43
N GLU A 242 -0.51 -12.64 5.31
CA GLU A 242 0.08 -13.18 4.08
C GLU A 242 1.54 -13.61 4.28
N SER A 243 2.33 -12.87 5.08
CA SER A 243 3.70 -13.26 5.40
C SER A 243 3.76 -14.54 6.26
N ILE A 244 2.89 -14.64 7.27
CA ILE A 244 2.80 -15.86 8.10
C ILE A 244 2.39 -17.06 7.23
N TYR A 245 1.39 -16.88 6.36
CA TYR A 245 0.93 -17.95 5.48
C TYR A 245 2.05 -18.40 4.52
N PHE A 246 2.81 -17.48 3.99
CA PHE A 246 3.96 -17.78 3.13
C PHE A 246 5.05 -18.55 3.88
N ASP A 247 5.37 -18.13 5.12
CA ASP A 247 6.38 -18.80 5.97
C ASP A 247 5.94 -20.20 6.41
N LEU A 248 4.64 -20.48 6.50
CA LEU A 248 4.10 -21.79 6.86
C LEU A 248 3.98 -22.75 5.66
N THR A 249 4.00 -22.23 4.42
CA THR A 249 3.79 -23.03 3.19
C THR A 249 5.07 -23.30 2.39
N ASN A 250 6.20 -22.73 2.83
CA ASN A 250 7.54 -22.94 2.25
C ASN A 250 8.53 -23.47 3.28
#